data_38ea1580639aed6be6aae8e802789dcc
#
_entry.id   38ea1580639aed6be6aae8e802789dcc
#
_cell.length_a   1.000
_cell.length_b   1.000
_cell.length_c   1.000
_cell.angle_alpha   90.00
_cell.angle_beta   90.00
_cell.angle_gamma   90.00
#
_symmetry.space_group_name_H-M   'P 1'
#
loop_
_entity.id
_entity.type
_entity.pdbx_description
1 polymer ?
#
loop_
_entity_poly.entity_id
_entity_poly.type
_entity_poly.pdbx_seq_one_letter_code
_entity_poly.pdbx_strand_id
1 'polypeptide(L)'
;MVEDRTFLGPLELTNGRWGVGDAARHDAHWVEFCPEGLYQHEPDSEGQLIPWSRIMNGIWITWGEHPWNTSSRGQYTLKGTVATRDGGWMHTTLRHPYEDHQLRFDQHTCPYRAVDALRLESLLRQLTTEGKLHLLGDPEWVGRAAAYLAGGKNRWITSRALRQVTAEALAAAGPGSP
;
A
#
# COMPACT_ATOMS: atom_id res chain seq x y z
N MET A 1 -23.86 4.89 12.06
CA MET A 1 -22.58 5.63 12.03
C MET A 1 -21.76 5.04 10.90
N VAL A 2 -21.47 5.83 9.89
CA VAL A 2 -20.45 5.45 8.93
C VAL A 2 -19.15 5.63 9.69
N GLU A 3 -18.49 4.54 10.08
CA GLU A 3 -17.10 4.62 10.52
C GLU A 3 -16.32 5.37 9.45
N ASP A 4 -15.61 6.39 9.86
CA ASP A 4 -14.78 7.22 8.98
C ASP A 4 -13.60 6.34 8.54
N ARG A 5 -13.86 5.48 7.55
CA ARG A 5 -12.85 4.58 6.99
C ARG A 5 -11.82 5.40 6.27
N THR A 6 -10.63 5.47 6.84
CA THR A 6 -9.51 6.14 6.19
C THR A 6 -8.93 5.21 5.14
N PHE A 7 -9.10 5.59 3.87
CA PHE A 7 -8.54 4.85 2.74
C PHE A 7 -7.50 5.70 2.01
N LEU A 8 -6.43 5.06 1.59
CA LEU A 8 -5.51 5.59 0.59
C LEU A 8 -5.33 4.53 -0.52
N GLY A 9 -6.22 4.56 -1.52
CA GLY A 9 -6.32 3.47 -2.48
C GLY A 9 -6.68 2.16 -1.78
N PRO A 10 -5.87 1.10 -1.93
CA PRO A 10 -6.11 -0.18 -1.26
C PRO A 10 -5.67 -0.22 0.21
N LEU A 11 -5.02 0.83 0.72
CA LEU A 11 -4.60 0.91 2.12
C LEU A 11 -5.78 1.32 3.01
N GLU A 12 -6.06 0.52 4.03
CA GLU A 12 -7.17 0.72 4.96
C GLU A 12 -6.74 0.46 6.41
N LEU A 13 -7.33 1.21 7.33
CA LEU A 13 -7.28 0.91 8.77
C LEU A 13 -8.49 0.05 9.15
N THR A 14 -8.24 -1.17 9.60
CA THR A 14 -9.27 -2.11 10.05
C THR A 14 -8.89 -2.67 11.41
N ASN A 15 -9.77 -2.48 12.41
CA ASN A 15 -9.55 -2.95 13.79
C ASN A 15 -8.19 -2.51 14.39
N GLY A 16 -7.77 -1.28 14.14
CA GLY A 16 -6.51 -0.72 14.63
C GLY A 16 -5.26 -1.18 13.89
N ARG A 17 -5.42 -1.92 12.78
CA ARG A 17 -4.31 -2.42 11.95
C ARG A 17 -4.38 -1.86 10.54
N TRP A 18 -3.26 -1.38 10.04
CA TRP A 18 -3.15 -0.93 8.67
C TRP A 18 -2.80 -2.10 7.74
N GLY A 19 -3.45 -2.15 6.60
CA GLY A 19 -3.19 -3.18 5.60
C GLY A 19 -3.61 -2.77 4.21
N VAL A 20 -3.09 -3.49 3.23
CA VAL A 20 -3.43 -3.34 1.81
C VAL A 20 -4.36 -4.48 1.42
N GLY A 21 -5.53 -4.14 0.92
CA GLY A 21 -6.60 -5.09 0.59
C GLY A 21 -7.73 -5.12 1.61
N ASP A 22 -8.76 -5.91 1.32
CA ASP A 22 -10.00 -5.95 2.11
C ASP A 22 -9.88 -6.86 3.35
N ALA A 23 -9.31 -6.33 4.41
CA ALA A 23 -9.14 -7.04 5.68
C ALA A 23 -10.45 -7.33 6.42
N ALA A 24 -11.57 -6.71 6.03
CA ALA A 24 -12.86 -6.96 6.64
C ALA A 24 -13.50 -8.29 6.20
N ARG A 25 -13.08 -8.82 5.04
CA ARG A 25 -13.54 -10.11 4.54
C ARG A 25 -12.65 -11.25 5.06
N HIS A 26 -13.27 -12.26 5.67
CA HIS A 26 -12.55 -13.43 6.21
C HIS A 26 -11.95 -14.35 5.12
N ASP A 27 -12.46 -14.26 3.90
CA ASP A 27 -12.03 -15.05 2.74
C ASP A 27 -11.09 -14.28 1.80
N ALA A 28 -10.58 -13.12 2.23
CA ALA A 28 -9.73 -12.27 1.40
C ALA A 28 -8.24 -12.48 1.68
N HIS A 29 -7.44 -12.28 0.63
CA HIS A 29 -6.01 -12.05 0.76
C HIS A 29 -5.79 -10.56 1.07
N TRP A 30 -4.93 -10.27 2.02
CA TRP A 30 -4.54 -8.90 2.33
C TRP A 30 -3.16 -8.88 3.01
N VAL A 31 -2.51 -7.74 2.99
CA VAL A 31 -1.16 -7.56 3.52
C VAL A 31 -1.20 -6.58 4.69
N GLU A 32 -0.89 -7.06 5.88
CA GLU A 32 -0.85 -6.26 7.10
C GLU A 32 0.51 -5.60 7.29
N PHE A 33 0.51 -4.37 7.76
CA PHE A 33 1.70 -3.66 8.21
C PHE A 33 1.92 -3.93 9.69
N CYS A 34 2.83 -4.85 9.99
CA CYS A 34 3.19 -5.20 11.37
C CYS A 34 4.47 -4.48 11.81
N PRO A 35 4.72 -4.33 13.12
CA PRO A 35 5.99 -3.77 13.61
C PRO A 35 7.21 -4.50 13.05
N GLU A 36 7.14 -5.81 12.87
CA GLU A 36 8.23 -6.66 12.42
C GLU A 36 8.39 -6.71 10.89
N GLY A 37 7.33 -6.44 10.12
CA GLY A 37 7.35 -6.58 8.67
C GLY A 37 5.97 -6.57 8.01
N LEU A 38 5.94 -7.01 6.76
CA LEU A 38 4.69 -7.28 6.05
C LEU A 38 4.20 -8.68 6.38
N TYR A 39 2.94 -8.80 6.78
CA TYR A 39 2.31 -10.09 7.00
C TYR A 39 1.25 -10.36 5.94
N GLN A 40 1.46 -11.41 5.16
CA GLN A 40 0.50 -11.88 4.16
C GLN A 40 -0.59 -12.71 4.85
N HIS A 41 -1.82 -12.24 4.81
CA HIS A 41 -2.99 -13.02 5.21
C HIS A 41 -3.56 -13.79 4.01
N GLU A 42 -3.82 -15.07 4.20
CA GLU A 42 -4.43 -15.96 3.23
C GLU A 42 -5.62 -16.69 3.87
N PRO A 43 -6.75 -16.87 3.14
CA PRO A 43 -7.96 -17.42 3.76
C PRO A 43 -7.85 -18.87 4.21
N ASP A 44 -7.04 -19.69 3.54
CA ASP A 44 -6.98 -21.12 3.74
C ASP A 44 -5.62 -21.65 4.27
N SER A 45 -4.74 -20.74 4.68
CA SER A 45 -3.41 -21.11 5.16
C SER A 45 -2.93 -20.20 6.28
N GLU A 46 -1.89 -20.65 6.98
CA GLU A 46 -1.12 -19.72 7.81
C GLU A 46 -0.46 -18.68 6.92
N GLY A 47 -0.51 -17.42 7.35
CA GLY A 47 0.14 -16.34 6.63
C GLY A 47 1.66 -16.39 6.71
N GLN A 48 2.30 -15.46 6.02
CA GLN A 48 3.75 -15.34 5.99
C GLN A 48 4.20 -13.95 6.41
N LEU A 49 5.11 -13.88 7.38
CA LEU A 49 5.77 -12.65 7.77
C LEU A 49 7.04 -12.43 6.94
N ILE A 50 7.15 -11.24 6.36
CA ILE A 50 8.34 -10.78 5.64
C ILE A 50 8.93 -9.61 6.43
N PRO A 51 10.06 -9.82 7.14
CA PRO A 51 10.68 -8.77 7.93
C PRO A 51 11.08 -7.56 7.08
N TRP A 52 10.92 -6.35 7.62
CA TRP A 52 11.33 -5.11 6.94
C TRP A 52 12.77 -5.13 6.47
N SER A 53 13.66 -5.76 7.24
CA SER A 53 15.08 -5.88 6.91
C SER A 53 15.36 -6.72 5.66
N ARG A 54 14.44 -7.59 5.24
CA ARG A 54 14.58 -8.39 4.03
C ARG A 54 14.19 -7.63 2.76
N ILE A 55 13.41 -6.57 2.85
CA ILE A 55 12.94 -5.81 1.69
C ILE A 55 14.08 -4.92 1.19
N MET A 56 14.51 -5.15 -0.05
CA MET A 56 15.68 -4.52 -0.64
C MET A 56 15.34 -3.37 -1.58
N ASN A 57 14.41 -3.60 -2.48
CA ASN A 57 13.94 -2.61 -3.44
C ASN A 57 12.56 -2.12 -3.06
N GLY A 58 12.14 -1.02 -3.68
CA GLY A 58 10.83 -0.45 -3.46
C GLY A 58 9.70 -1.46 -3.62
N ILE A 59 8.59 -1.16 -2.98
CA ILE A 59 7.36 -1.91 -3.14
C ILE A 59 6.54 -1.22 -4.22
N TRP A 60 6.13 -1.95 -5.24
CA TRP A 60 5.23 -1.43 -6.28
C TRP A 60 3.98 -2.29 -6.39
N ILE A 61 2.92 -1.70 -6.91
CA ILE A 61 1.60 -2.32 -6.99
C ILE A 61 1.25 -2.55 -8.45
N THR A 62 0.78 -3.75 -8.75
CA THR A 62 0.12 -4.08 -10.02
C THR A 62 -1.31 -4.54 -9.76
N TRP A 63 -2.15 -4.46 -10.77
CA TRP A 63 -3.58 -4.73 -10.66
C TRP A 63 -3.97 -5.89 -11.57
N GLY A 64 -4.93 -6.68 -11.14
CA GLY A 64 -5.47 -7.80 -11.89
C GLY A 64 -5.23 -9.15 -11.24
N GLU A 65 -5.72 -10.19 -11.88
CA GLU A 65 -5.71 -11.55 -11.35
C GLU A 65 -4.30 -12.15 -11.25
N HIS A 66 -3.39 -11.72 -12.14
CA HIS A 66 -2.06 -12.31 -12.27
C HIS A 66 -0.94 -11.33 -11.95
N PRO A 67 0.10 -11.78 -11.21
CA PRO A 67 1.20 -10.90 -10.78
C PRO A 67 2.11 -10.43 -11.94
N TRP A 68 2.12 -11.13 -13.07
CA TRP A 68 2.93 -10.75 -14.24
C TRP A 68 2.30 -9.69 -15.14
N ASN A 69 1.11 -9.20 -14.81
CA ASN A 69 0.53 -8.03 -15.47
C ASN A 69 1.31 -6.77 -15.09
N THR A 70 2.43 -6.54 -15.76
CA THR A 70 3.39 -5.47 -15.41
C THR A 70 3.02 -4.08 -15.94
N SER A 71 2.00 -3.98 -16.79
CA SER A 71 1.60 -2.71 -17.39
C SER A 71 0.69 -1.90 -16.46
N SER A 72 1.26 -0.97 -15.71
CA SER A 72 0.49 -0.04 -14.90
C SER A 72 -0.38 0.92 -15.74
N ARG A 73 0.03 1.23 -16.97
CA ARG A 73 -0.67 2.22 -17.82
C ARG A 73 -2.04 1.78 -18.31
N GLY A 74 -2.28 0.47 -18.48
CA GLY A 74 -3.59 -0.05 -18.89
C GLY A 74 -4.57 -0.25 -17.74
N GLN A 75 -4.17 0.07 -16.52
CA GLN A 75 -4.93 -0.26 -15.31
C GLN A 75 -5.66 0.95 -14.69
N TYR A 76 -5.45 2.14 -15.24
CA TYR A 76 -6.16 3.34 -14.83
C TYR A 76 -7.10 3.81 -15.93
N THR A 77 -8.34 4.10 -15.56
CA THR A 77 -9.34 4.62 -16.49
C THR A 77 -9.16 6.13 -16.71
N LEU A 78 -9.73 6.64 -17.81
CA LEU A 78 -9.79 8.09 -18.06
C LEU A 78 -10.57 8.85 -16.96
N LYS A 79 -11.42 8.15 -16.22
CA LYS A 79 -12.14 8.71 -15.08
C LYS A 79 -11.27 8.85 -13.81
N GLY A 80 -10.03 8.39 -13.86
CA GLY A 80 -9.11 8.44 -12.72
C GLY A 80 -9.37 7.40 -11.65
N THR A 81 -9.84 6.23 -12.05
CA THR A 81 -10.07 5.07 -11.16
C THR A 81 -9.21 3.88 -11.59
N VAL A 82 -9.01 2.94 -10.70
CA VAL A 82 -8.42 1.64 -11.04
C VAL A 82 -9.42 0.86 -11.89
N ALA A 83 -8.95 0.32 -13.03
CA ALA A 83 -9.80 -0.27 -14.06
C ALA A 83 -10.38 -1.64 -13.69
N THR A 84 -9.65 -2.45 -12.91
CA THR A 84 -10.03 -3.81 -12.54
C THR A 84 -10.44 -3.92 -11.08
N ARG A 85 -11.24 -4.93 -10.77
CA ARG A 85 -11.61 -5.32 -9.41
C ARG A 85 -11.12 -6.73 -9.05
N ASP A 86 -10.29 -7.33 -9.90
CA ASP A 86 -9.84 -8.72 -9.76
C ASP A 86 -8.68 -8.89 -8.76
N GLY A 87 -8.43 -7.91 -7.92
CA GLY A 87 -7.34 -7.93 -6.96
C GLY A 87 -6.12 -7.14 -7.40
N GLY A 88 -5.05 -7.29 -6.65
CA GLY A 88 -3.78 -6.67 -6.92
C GLY A 88 -2.62 -7.42 -6.29
N TRP A 89 -1.44 -6.96 -6.61
CA TRP A 89 -0.18 -7.55 -6.17
C TRP A 89 0.78 -6.47 -5.69
N MET A 90 1.38 -6.69 -4.54
CA MET A 90 2.53 -5.93 -4.09
C MET A 90 3.79 -6.71 -4.45
N HIS A 91 4.69 -6.08 -5.18
CA HIS A 91 5.94 -6.68 -5.62
C HIS A 91 7.09 -6.07 -4.85
N THR A 92 8.06 -6.90 -4.49
CA THR A 92 9.31 -6.47 -3.90
C THR A 92 10.41 -7.46 -4.20
N THR A 93 11.66 -7.04 -4.06
CA THR A 93 12.82 -7.94 -4.08
C THR A 93 13.32 -8.11 -2.66
N LEU A 94 13.49 -9.36 -2.25
CA LEU A 94 14.00 -9.72 -0.94
C LEU A 94 15.50 -10.03 -1.00
N ARG A 95 16.18 -9.87 0.14
CA ARG A 95 17.58 -10.26 0.32
C ARG A 95 17.69 -11.40 1.33
N HIS A 96 18.75 -12.19 1.18
CA HIS A 96 19.13 -13.27 2.08
C HIS A 96 18.06 -14.36 2.29
N PRO A 97 17.67 -15.10 1.26
CA PRO A 97 18.18 -15.14 -0.12
C PRO A 97 17.57 -14.04 -1.00
N TYR A 98 18.23 -13.74 -2.13
CA TYR A 98 17.71 -12.81 -3.13
C TYR A 98 16.63 -13.51 -3.93
N GLU A 99 15.43 -12.94 -3.90
CA GLU A 99 14.27 -13.45 -4.64
C GLU A 99 13.27 -12.33 -4.93
N ASP A 100 12.62 -12.41 -6.08
CA ASP A 100 11.44 -11.58 -6.34
C ASP A 100 10.25 -12.17 -5.59
N HIS A 101 9.52 -11.32 -4.89
CA HIS A 101 8.41 -11.75 -4.06
C HIS A 101 7.16 -10.95 -4.35
N GLN A 102 6.03 -11.63 -4.41
CA GLN A 102 4.73 -11.05 -4.70
C GLN A 102 3.75 -11.39 -3.58
N LEU A 103 3.05 -10.37 -3.11
CA LEU A 103 2.03 -10.47 -2.08
C LEU A 103 0.68 -10.13 -2.70
N ARG A 104 -0.25 -11.07 -2.65
CA ARG A 104 -1.59 -10.88 -3.18
C ARG A 104 -2.45 -10.08 -2.22
N PHE A 105 -3.30 -9.21 -2.76
CA PHE A 105 -4.41 -8.62 -2.02
C PHE A 105 -5.68 -8.60 -2.85
N ASP A 106 -6.81 -8.80 -2.19
CA ASP A 106 -8.13 -8.67 -2.79
C ASP A 106 -8.64 -7.25 -2.60
N GLN A 107 -9.25 -6.69 -3.65
CA GLN A 107 -9.74 -5.33 -3.62
C GLN A 107 -11.01 -5.21 -2.80
N HIS A 108 -11.22 -4.02 -2.21
CA HIS A 108 -12.48 -3.64 -1.62
C HIS A 108 -13.59 -3.55 -2.69
N THR A 109 -14.83 -3.61 -2.28
CA THR A 109 -15.98 -3.48 -3.18
C THR A 109 -16.11 -2.09 -3.79
N CYS A 110 -15.53 -1.06 -3.15
CA CYS A 110 -15.50 0.30 -3.69
C CYS A 110 -14.38 0.50 -4.72
N PRO A 111 -14.59 1.34 -5.75
CA PRO A 111 -13.54 1.67 -6.70
C PRO A 111 -12.47 2.55 -6.03
N TYR A 112 -11.20 2.33 -6.37
CA TYR A 112 -10.11 3.19 -5.93
C TYR A 112 -9.85 4.32 -6.90
N ARG A 113 -9.52 5.48 -6.37
CA ARG A 113 -8.95 6.57 -7.16
C ARG A 113 -7.52 6.23 -7.56
N ALA A 114 -7.20 6.40 -8.84
CA ALA A 114 -5.85 6.16 -9.35
C ALA A 114 -4.80 7.01 -8.63
N VAL A 115 -5.12 8.27 -8.32
CA VAL A 115 -4.21 9.18 -7.62
C VAL A 115 -3.88 8.71 -6.21
N ASP A 116 -4.81 8.09 -5.50
CA ASP A 116 -4.58 7.56 -4.16
C ASP A 116 -3.69 6.31 -4.18
N ALA A 117 -3.89 5.44 -5.18
CA ALA A 117 -3.00 4.30 -5.42
C ALA A 117 -1.57 4.75 -5.75
N LEU A 118 -1.42 5.76 -6.60
CA LEU A 118 -0.11 6.34 -6.94
C LEU A 118 0.58 7.00 -5.73
N ARG A 119 -0.19 7.65 -4.84
CA ARG A 119 0.35 8.22 -3.61
C ARG A 119 0.83 7.15 -2.64
N LEU A 120 0.08 6.06 -2.51
CA LEU A 120 0.52 4.92 -1.71
C LEU A 120 1.82 4.33 -2.26
N GLU A 121 1.90 4.07 -3.56
CA GLU A 121 3.15 3.58 -4.17
C GLU A 121 4.33 4.52 -3.97
N SER A 122 4.09 5.82 -4.11
CA SER A 122 5.12 6.84 -3.89
C SER A 122 5.63 6.84 -2.45
N LEU A 123 4.72 6.70 -1.48
CA LEU A 123 5.07 6.56 -0.06
C LEU A 123 5.95 5.33 0.19
N LEU A 124 5.54 4.18 -0.30
CA LEU A 124 6.29 2.93 -0.13
C LEU A 124 7.68 3.01 -0.76
N ARG A 125 7.78 3.60 -1.94
CA ARG A 125 9.06 3.80 -2.64
C ARG A 125 9.98 4.76 -1.89
N GLN A 126 9.46 5.87 -1.41
CA GLN A 126 10.24 6.86 -0.66
C GLN A 126 10.79 6.26 0.64
N LEU A 127 9.96 5.55 1.38
CA LEU A 127 10.37 4.87 2.63
C LEU A 127 11.45 3.82 2.38
N THR A 128 11.36 3.09 1.27
CA THR A 128 12.41 2.14 0.88
C THR A 128 13.72 2.85 0.58
N THR A 129 13.66 3.93 -0.21
CA THR A 129 14.83 4.73 -0.58
C THR A 129 15.53 5.33 0.64
N GLU A 130 14.76 5.74 1.64
CA GLU A 130 15.28 6.33 2.89
C GLU A 130 15.64 5.29 3.97
N GLY A 131 15.41 4.00 3.71
CA GLY A 131 15.64 2.94 4.70
C GLY A 131 14.70 3.01 5.92
N LYS A 132 13.48 3.53 5.72
CA LYS A 132 12.51 3.81 6.79
C LYS A 132 11.24 2.97 6.71
N LEU A 133 11.27 1.82 6.04
CA LEU A 133 10.09 0.95 5.90
C LEU A 133 9.51 0.51 7.25
N HIS A 134 10.33 0.40 8.29
CA HIS A 134 9.88 0.04 9.63
C HIS A 134 8.83 1.01 10.20
N LEU A 135 8.77 2.26 9.71
CA LEU A 135 7.73 3.22 10.12
C LEU A 135 6.31 2.76 9.76
N LEU A 136 6.17 1.88 8.77
CA LEU A 136 4.88 1.29 8.43
C LEU A 136 4.34 0.37 9.53
N GLY A 137 5.20 -0.09 10.43
CA GLY A 137 4.82 -0.86 11.61
C GLY A 137 4.26 -0.03 12.77
N ASP A 138 4.29 1.30 12.66
CA ASP A 138 3.69 2.23 13.63
C ASP A 138 2.32 2.70 13.11
N PRO A 139 1.20 2.22 13.67
CA PRO A 139 -0.14 2.56 13.18
C PRO A 139 -0.46 4.05 13.25
N GLU A 140 0.04 4.75 14.24
CA GLU A 140 -0.19 6.19 14.38
C GLU A 140 0.57 6.98 13.33
N TRP A 141 1.81 6.57 13.04
CA TRP A 141 2.60 7.16 11.97
C TRP A 141 1.93 6.97 10.61
N VAL A 142 1.50 5.74 10.30
CA VAL A 142 0.78 5.44 9.05
C VAL A 142 -0.50 6.26 8.95
N GLY A 143 -1.24 6.40 10.04
CA GLY A 143 -2.45 7.23 10.11
C GLY A 143 -2.19 8.68 9.74
N ARG A 144 -1.13 9.29 10.28
CA ARG A 144 -0.76 10.67 9.95
C ARG A 144 -0.35 10.84 8.49
N ALA A 145 0.47 9.93 7.97
CA ALA A 145 0.92 9.95 6.58
C ALA A 145 -0.25 9.72 5.60
N ALA A 146 -1.10 8.74 5.86
CA ALA A 146 -2.27 8.44 5.03
C ALA A 146 -3.28 9.59 5.01
N ALA A 147 -3.57 10.19 6.17
CA ALA A 147 -4.47 11.34 6.27
C ALA A 147 -3.97 12.54 5.45
N TYR A 148 -2.67 12.81 5.48
CA TYR A 148 -2.06 13.86 4.67
C TYR A 148 -2.22 13.58 3.17
N LEU A 149 -1.92 12.36 2.74
CA LEU A 149 -1.97 11.96 1.34
C LEU A 149 -3.40 11.86 0.80
N ALA A 150 -4.36 11.43 1.60
CA ALA A 150 -5.76 11.29 1.19
C ALA A 150 -6.49 12.62 0.98
N GLY A 151 -5.98 13.73 1.52
CA GLY A 151 -6.64 15.05 1.47
C GLY A 151 -6.69 15.72 0.09
N GLY A 152 -6.06 15.18 -0.92
CA GLY A 152 -6.00 15.78 -2.25
C GLY A 152 -7.25 15.52 -3.10
N LYS A 153 -7.77 16.57 -3.75
CA LYS A 153 -8.98 16.51 -4.59
C LYS A 153 -8.70 16.26 -6.08
N ASN A 154 -7.45 16.32 -6.51
CA ASN A 154 -7.08 16.22 -7.92
C ASN A 154 -7.27 14.81 -8.46
N ARG A 155 -7.80 14.71 -9.68
CA ARG A 155 -7.96 13.44 -10.39
C ARG A 155 -6.63 12.88 -10.90
N TRP A 156 -5.71 13.75 -11.28
CA TRP A 156 -4.41 13.43 -11.83
C TRP A 156 -3.31 14.15 -11.08
N ILE A 157 -2.14 13.57 -11.07
CA ILE A 157 -0.97 14.13 -10.41
C ILE A 157 0.26 13.94 -11.30
N THR A 158 1.08 14.97 -11.41
CA THR A 158 2.39 14.85 -12.09
C THR A 158 3.38 14.12 -11.19
N SER A 159 4.39 13.49 -11.80
CA SER A 159 5.45 12.81 -11.04
C SER A 159 6.19 13.75 -10.08
N ARG A 160 6.36 15.02 -10.47
CA ARG A 160 6.98 16.04 -9.60
C ARG A 160 6.11 16.35 -8.39
N ALA A 161 4.81 16.62 -8.62
CA ALA A 161 3.86 16.90 -7.55
C ALA A 161 3.69 15.70 -6.62
N LEU A 162 3.71 14.49 -7.17
CA LEU A 162 3.63 13.25 -6.40
C LEU A 162 4.82 13.09 -5.45
N ARG A 163 6.05 13.32 -5.92
CA ARG A 163 7.24 13.30 -5.05
C ARG A 163 7.19 14.38 -3.99
N GLN A 164 6.74 15.58 -4.35
CA GLN A 164 6.62 16.69 -3.40
C GLN A 164 5.61 16.38 -2.30
N VAL A 165 4.40 15.97 -2.62
CA VAL A 165 3.37 15.67 -1.62
C VAL A 165 3.76 14.48 -0.74
N THR A 166 4.51 13.52 -1.28
CA THR A 166 5.04 12.40 -0.49
C THR A 166 6.08 12.88 0.52
N ALA A 167 7.01 13.74 0.12
CA ALA A 167 8.00 14.32 1.03
C ALA A 167 7.34 15.17 2.14
N GLU A 168 6.32 15.94 1.79
CA GLU A 168 5.52 16.71 2.75
C GLU A 168 4.77 15.82 3.73
N ALA A 169 4.21 14.70 3.26
CA ALA A 169 3.53 13.71 4.11
C ALA A 169 4.50 13.07 5.12
N LEU A 170 5.71 12.72 4.68
CA LEU A 170 6.75 12.20 5.56
C LEU A 170 7.15 13.21 6.63
N ALA A 171 7.33 14.46 6.25
CA ALA A 171 7.63 15.53 7.19
C ALA A 171 6.49 15.77 8.19
N ALA A 172 5.24 15.76 7.71
CA ALA A 172 4.05 15.96 8.53
C ALA A 172 3.79 14.79 9.50
N ALA A 173 4.09 13.55 9.08
CA ALA A 173 3.98 12.37 9.93
C ALA A 173 5.03 12.35 11.05
N GLY A 174 6.15 13.04 10.84
CA GLY A 174 7.21 13.18 11.83
C GLY A 174 7.99 11.88 12.09
N PRO A 175 8.77 11.83 13.16
CA PRO A 175 9.44 10.60 13.58
C PRO A 175 8.41 9.57 14.04
N GLY A 176 8.72 8.28 13.82
CA GLY A 176 7.95 7.20 14.40
C GLY A 176 8.04 7.17 15.92
N SER A 177 7.15 6.40 16.54
CA SER A 177 7.21 6.13 17.98
C SER A 177 8.51 5.39 18.33
N PRO A 178 9.13 5.66 19.48
CA PRO A 178 10.37 5.02 19.89
C PRO A 178 10.20 3.51 20.15
#